data_2e17517a201a09c0a415578e8f4476cf
#
_entry.id   2e17517a201a09c0a415578e8f4476cf
#
_cell.length_a   1.000
_cell.length_b   1.000
_cell.length_c   1.000
_cell.angle_alpha   90.00
_cell.angle_beta   90.00
_cell.angle_gamma   90.00
#
_symmetry.space_group_name_H-M   'P 1'
#
loop_
_entity.id
_entity.type
_entity.pdbx_description
1 polymer ?
#
loop_
_entity_poly.entity_id
_entity_poly.type
_entity_poly.pdbx_seq_one_letter_code
_entity_poly.pdbx_strand_id
1 'polypeptide(L)'
;MTNRVADRPAALANPVAIYTTGLLGMGYADFYIFLIPLYALSLGMSAGEIGVLAGARHLLPVFLSIHVGVLMDRFGTRRVSLFFVWLAISLAPMFPLLPWFWPLMLLQIVNGGALSFGWSGSQTLIAQLTEGDAEYLGRFNFFARIGTTIAPIVVGGVWDLGGAWPAYLIGVAWGMLLTLALLRAPEAQIAPGGRPGVGHSERRWARFQLRDTLPRVSDYIACFSLVAIPAVAMTLALFFLRNAGNGIQFSLYVVYLKQINLTGTTIGVLFSAIEITSALGSLFAGRAMRIGDPQRTMLSGTVLSILLICATPFLGGVFVLLLLAQVARGWLQGVVQPMIFSVQAKAVGRYRQGAVVGLRQTMNRLSSILIPPIMGAIADWWSVTASFVVLGGFLLLMCIPIVRLIRRAAASAIAEEAPEAT
;
A
#
# COMPACT_ATOMS: atom_id res chain seq x y z
N MET A 1 10.79 -36.60 13.85
CA MET A 1 10.84 -35.37 14.68
C MET A 1 12.29 -34.92 14.78
N THR A 2 12.79 -34.22 13.76
CA THR A 2 14.19 -33.80 13.66
C THR A 2 14.30 -32.34 14.09
N ASN A 3 15.22 -32.08 14.98
CA ASN A 3 15.65 -30.85 15.64
C ASN A 3 15.66 -29.62 14.71
N ARG A 4 14.59 -28.81 14.66
CA ARG A 4 14.53 -27.48 14.02
C ARG A 4 14.94 -26.34 14.97
N VAL A 5 15.72 -26.60 16.00
CA VAL A 5 16.13 -25.59 17.00
C VAL A 5 17.53 -25.02 16.72
N ALA A 6 18.26 -25.52 15.71
CA ALA A 6 19.71 -25.28 15.61
C ALA A 6 20.16 -24.19 14.63
N ASP A 7 19.31 -23.57 13.81
CA ASP A 7 19.75 -22.49 12.90
C ASP A 7 18.85 -21.26 13.00
N ARG A 8 18.86 -20.58 14.16
CA ARG A 8 18.47 -19.15 14.17
C ARG A 8 19.59 -18.39 13.47
N PRO A 9 19.30 -17.66 12.36
CA PRO A 9 20.32 -16.83 11.76
C PRO A 9 20.92 -15.93 12.85
N ALA A 10 22.22 -15.99 13.06
CA ALA A 10 22.93 -15.20 14.07
C ALA A 10 22.66 -13.69 13.94
N ALA A 11 22.17 -13.25 12.79
CA ALA A 11 21.74 -11.90 12.48
C ALA A 11 20.50 -11.41 13.24
N LEU A 12 19.70 -12.29 13.86
CA LEU A 12 18.49 -11.90 14.64
C LEU A 12 18.77 -11.79 16.14
N ALA A 13 19.91 -11.25 16.52
CA ALA A 13 20.23 -10.96 17.93
C ALA A 13 19.18 -10.02 18.60
N ASN A 14 18.47 -9.20 17.79
CA ASN A 14 17.40 -8.34 18.29
C ASN A 14 16.18 -8.33 17.35
N PRO A 15 15.32 -9.38 17.35
CA PRO A 15 14.14 -9.45 16.50
C PRO A 15 13.12 -8.37 16.82
N VAL A 16 13.08 -7.87 18.06
CA VAL A 16 12.16 -6.80 18.49
C VAL A 16 12.45 -5.52 17.72
N ALA A 17 13.72 -5.13 17.58
CA ALA A 17 14.07 -3.90 16.87
C ALA A 17 13.59 -3.91 15.42
N ILE A 18 13.78 -5.05 14.70
CA ILE A 18 13.38 -5.12 13.29
C ILE A 18 11.84 -5.13 13.13
N TYR A 19 11.10 -5.82 13.99
CA TYR A 19 9.64 -5.79 13.96
C TYR A 19 9.09 -4.41 14.32
N THR A 20 9.76 -3.70 15.24
CA THR A 20 9.42 -2.30 15.57
C THR A 20 9.61 -1.38 14.36
N THR A 21 10.61 -1.62 13.48
CA THR A 21 10.73 -0.85 12.22
C THR A 21 9.55 -1.09 11.30
N GLY A 22 8.96 -2.28 11.30
CA GLY A 22 7.75 -2.60 10.56
C GLY A 22 6.54 -1.83 11.08
N LEU A 23 6.32 -1.89 12.40
CA LEU A 23 5.24 -1.18 13.08
C LEU A 23 5.33 0.33 12.85
N LEU A 24 6.47 0.91 13.13
CA LEU A 24 6.66 2.35 13.04
C LEU A 24 6.74 2.84 11.60
N GLY A 25 7.38 2.08 10.70
CA GLY A 25 7.57 2.48 9.30
C GLY A 25 6.28 2.55 8.50
N MET A 26 5.43 1.52 8.60
CA MET A 26 4.13 1.53 7.93
C MET A 26 3.16 2.50 8.60
N GLY A 27 3.12 2.50 9.94
CA GLY A 27 2.32 3.46 10.69
C GLY A 27 2.68 4.91 10.38
N TYR A 28 3.96 5.23 10.16
CA TYR A 28 4.39 6.58 9.79
C TYR A 28 3.87 7.00 8.40
N ALA A 29 3.82 6.09 7.46
CA ALA A 29 3.24 6.37 6.15
C ALA A 29 1.73 6.64 6.24
N ASP A 30 1.00 5.83 7.03
CA ASP A 30 -0.45 5.97 7.20
C ASP A 30 -0.83 7.17 8.07
N PHE A 31 0.06 7.59 8.97
CA PHE A 31 -0.05 8.84 9.73
C PHE A 31 -0.34 10.03 8.80
N TYR A 32 0.46 10.18 7.73
CA TYR A 32 0.29 11.28 6.78
C TYR A 32 -0.87 11.06 5.80
N ILE A 33 -1.27 9.82 5.52
CA ILE A 33 -2.48 9.53 4.73
C ILE A 33 -3.71 10.13 5.42
N PHE A 34 -3.77 10.03 6.74
CA PHE A 34 -4.86 10.56 7.54
C PHE A 34 -4.72 12.07 7.78
N LEU A 35 -3.51 12.53 8.15
CA LEU A 35 -3.28 13.91 8.57
C LEU A 35 -3.43 14.92 7.43
N ILE A 36 -2.94 14.63 6.23
CA ILE A 36 -2.91 15.60 5.12
C ILE A 36 -4.31 16.03 4.67
N PRO A 37 -5.29 15.15 4.41
CA PRO A 37 -6.65 15.59 4.07
C PRO A 37 -7.30 16.40 5.21
N LEU A 38 -7.05 16.01 6.45
CA LEU A 38 -7.57 16.69 7.63
C LEU A 38 -7.00 18.11 7.76
N TYR A 39 -5.69 18.25 7.55
CA TYR A 39 -5.01 19.55 7.59
C TYR A 39 -5.42 20.45 6.42
N ALA A 40 -5.41 19.93 5.19
CA ALA A 40 -5.81 20.69 4.01
C ALA A 40 -7.27 21.21 4.12
N LEU A 41 -8.18 20.36 4.68
CA LEU A 41 -9.54 20.79 4.95
C LEU A 41 -9.61 21.93 5.99
N SER A 42 -8.78 21.87 7.04
CA SER A 42 -8.73 22.95 8.07
C SER A 42 -8.21 24.28 7.52
N LEU A 43 -7.48 24.27 6.41
CA LEU A 43 -7.02 25.45 5.68
C LEU A 43 -8.07 25.98 4.69
N GLY A 44 -9.24 25.34 4.58
CA GLY A 44 -10.30 25.72 3.63
C GLY A 44 -10.00 25.35 2.18
N MET A 45 -9.10 24.39 1.95
CA MET A 45 -8.79 23.91 0.59
C MET A 45 -9.98 23.21 -0.05
N SER A 46 -10.13 23.36 -1.37
CA SER A 46 -11.16 22.69 -2.14
C SER A 46 -10.98 21.16 -2.14
N ALA A 47 -12.04 20.43 -2.46
CA ALA A 47 -11.97 18.97 -2.56
C ALA A 47 -10.99 18.53 -3.66
N GLY A 48 -10.90 19.30 -4.77
CA GLY A 48 -9.92 19.10 -5.84
C GLY A 48 -8.48 19.24 -5.36
N GLU A 49 -8.18 20.31 -4.62
CA GLU A 49 -6.86 20.52 -4.03
C GLU A 49 -6.47 19.40 -3.07
N ILE A 50 -7.40 18.96 -2.21
CA ILE A 50 -7.18 17.84 -1.29
C ILE A 50 -6.92 16.55 -2.08
N GLY A 51 -7.69 16.30 -3.14
CA GLY A 51 -7.50 15.14 -4.01
C GLY A 51 -6.12 15.14 -4.70
N VAL A 52 -5.68 16.30 -5.20
CA VAL A 52 -4.35 16.47 -5.81
C VAL A 52 -3.24 16.22 -4.78
N LEU A 53 -3.35 16.78 -3.58
CA LEU A 53 -2.39 16.53 -2.49
C LEU A 53 -2.31 15.04 -2.12
N ALA A 54 -3.45 14.36 -2.03
CA ALA A 54 -3.50 12.92 -1.74
C ALA A 54 -2.82 12.07 -2.83
N GLY A 55 -2.98 12.44 -4.12
CA GLY A 55 -2.31 11.78 -5.25
C GLY A 55 -0.81 12.09 -5.35
N ALA A 56 -0.43 13.32 -5.06
CA ALA A 56 0.93 13.85 -5.23
C ALA A 56 2.01 13.05 -4.47
N ARG A 57 1.68 12.49 -3.31
CA ARG A 57 2.58 11.65 -2.51
C ARG A 57 3.15 10.43 -3.25
N HIS A 58 2.49 9.96 -4.29
CA HIS A 58 2.89 8.78 -5.05
C HIS A 58 3.79 9.12 -6.25
N LEU A 59 4.00 10.40 -6.58
CA LEU A 59 4.76 10.81 -7.76
C LEU A 59 6.22 10.37 -7.67
N LEU A 60 6.96 10.75 -6.63
CA LEU A 60 8.37 10.35 -6.49
C LEU A 60 8.56 8.83 -6.42
N PRO A 61 7.76 8.08 -5.65
CA PRO A 61 7.87 6.62 -5.62
C PRO A 61 7.70 5.94 -6.97
N VAL A 62 6.88 6.48 -7.88
CA VAL A 62 6.72 5.90 -9.23
C VAL A 62 8.02 5.95 -10.01
N PHE A 63 8.74 7.06 -9.96
CA PHE A 63 9.94 7.26 -10.77
C PHE A 63 11.22 6.77 -10.08
N LEU A 64 11.32 6.91 -8.75
CA LEU A 64 12.57 6.70 -8.03
C LEU A 64 12.68 5.37 -7.29
N SER A 65 11.62 4.54 -7.19
CA SER A 65 11.67 3.30 -6.40
C SER A 65 12.81 2.36 -6.82
N ILE A 66 13.08 2.24 -8.12
CA ILE A 66 14.18 1.39 -8.64
C ILE A 66 15.53 1.98 -8.25
N HIS A 67 15.70 3.31 -8.42
CA HIS A 67 16.95 4.00 -8.09
C HIS A 67 17.27 3.91 -6.60
N VAL A 68 16.25 4.06 -5.75
CA VAL A 68 16.42 3.94 -4.29
C VAL A 68 16.79 2.50 -3.90
N GLY A 69 16.22 1.49 -4.56
CA GLY A 69 16.64 0.09 -4.38
C GLY A 69 18.13 -0.11 -4.67
N VAL A 70 18.64 0.45 -5.77
CA VAL A 70 20.08 0.42 -6.11
C VAL A 70 20.92 1.18 -5.09
N LEU A 71 20.44 2.32 -4.58
CA LEU A 71 21.13 3.05 -3.51
C LEU A 71 21.21 2.21 -2.23
N MET A 72 20.15 1.48 -1.88
CA MET A 72 20.14 0.56 -0.73
C MET A 72 21.16 -0.57 -0.89
N ASP A 73 21.26 -1.15 -2.09
CA ASP A 73 22.25 -2.20 -2.38
C ASP A 73 23.69 -1.67 -2.35
N ARG A 74 23.91 -0.40 -2.74
CA ARG A 74 25.24 0.21 -2.84
C ARG A 74 25.74 0.82 -1.52
N PHE A 75 24.89 1.53 -0.81
CA PHE A 75 25.26 2.31 0.39
C PHE A 75 24.80 1.66 1.70
N GLY A 76 24.08 0.55 1.61
CA GLY A 76 23.49 -0.15 2.74
C GLY A 76 22.05 0.29 3.02
N THR A 77 21.17 -0.70 3.17
CA THR A 77 19.72 -0.50 3.33
C THR A 77 19.42 0.39 4.55
N ARG A 78 20.08 0.15 5.68
CA ARG A 78 19.84 0.91 6.92
C ARG A 78 20.19 2.39 6.76
N ARG A 79 21.34 2.72 6.14
CA ARG A 79 21.80 4.11 5.95
C ARG A 79 20.83 4.89 5.03
N VAL A 80 20.45 4.28 3.92
CA VAL A 80 19.51 4.90 2.97
C VAL A 80 18.15 5.09 3.61
N SER A 81 17.65 4.11 4.38
CA SER A 81 16.40 4.23 5.11
C SER A 81 16.44 5.36 6.14
N LEU A 82 17.51 5.46 6.92
CA LEU A 82 17.71 6.55 7.88
C LEU A 82 17.68 7.92 7.20
N PHE A 83 18.37 8.07 6.05
CA PHE A 83 18.33 9.32 5.28
C PHE A 83 16.90 9.74 4.94
N PHE A 84 16.07 8.83 4.43
CA PHE A 84 14.69 9.15 4.08
C PHE A 84 13.81 9.39 5.29
N VAL A 85 14.01 8.66 6.39
CA VAL A 85 13.28 8.91 7.65
C VAL A 85 13.62 10.29 8.21
N TRP A 86 14.91 10.67 8.23
CA TRP A 86 15.33 12.01 8.65
C TRP A 86 14.80 13.10 7.74
N LEU A 87 14.75 12.87 6.43
CA LEU A 87 14.12 13.79 5.49
C LEU A 87 12.64 14.00 5.85
N ALA A 88 11.88 12.92 6.10
CA ALA A 88 10.48 13.02 6.50
C ALA A 88 10.30 13.76 7.84
N ILE A 89 11.16 13.50 8.83
CA ILE A 89 11.17 14.22 10.11
C ILE A 89 11.38 15.71 9.90
N SER A 90 12.37 16.09 9.08
CA SER A 90 12.71 17.49 8.81
C SER A 90 11.60 18.24 8.07
N LEU A 91 10.85 17.53 7.21
CA LEU A 91 9.73 18.11 6.46
C LEU A 91 8.48 18.28 7.33
N ALA A 92 8.31 17.48 8.40
CA ALA A 92 7.10 17.50 9.22
C ALA A 92 6.72 18.90 9.74
N PRO A 93 7.60 19.69 10.39
CA PRO A 93 7.25 21.02 10.86
C PRO A 93 7.05 22.05 9.72
N MET A 94 7.53 21.76 8.51
CA MET A 94 7.37 22.67 7.38
C MET A 94 5.92 22.72 6.87
N PHE A 95 5.13 21.66 7.07
CA PHE A 95 3.71 21.64 6.68
C PHE A 95 2.91 22.77 7.35
N PRO A 96 2.88 22.90 8.69
CA PRO A 96 2.15 24.00 9.33
C PRO A 96 2.82 25.38 9.16
N LEU A 97 4.12 25.44 8.81
CA LEU A 97 4.80 26.70 8.51
C LEU A 97 4.46 27.26 7.12
N LEU A 98 4.09 26.40 6.18
CA LEU A 98 3.85 26.76 4.79
C LEU A 98 2.41 26.37 4.36
N PRO A 99 1.37 27.03 4.91
CA PRO A 99 -0.04 26.59 4.78
C PRO A 99 -0.69 27.00 3.44
N TRP A 100 0.06 26.94 2.34
CA TRP A 100 -0.42 27.26 0.99
C TRP A 100 -0.36 26.03 0.10
N PHE A 101 -1.27 25.92 -0.85
CA PHE A 101 -1.42 24.75 -1.72
C PHE A 101 -0.11 24.32 -2.41
N TRP A 102 0.59 25.24 -3.09
CA TRP A 102 1.79 24.88 -3.87
C TRP A 102 2.97 24.40 -3.00
N PRO A 103 3.34 25.09 -1.90
CA PRO A 103 4.31 24.55 -0.96
C PRO A 103 3.89 23.20 -0.36
N LEU A 104 2.62 23.04 0.03
CA LEU A 104 2.12 21.78 0.57
C LEU A 104 2.20 20.65 -0.46
N MET A 105 1.90 20.94 -1.74
CA MET A 105 2.02 19.97 -2.82
C MET A 105 3.48 19.53 -2.99
N LEU A 106 4.44 20.45 -3.00
CA LEU A 106 5.86 20.12 -3.08
C LEU A 106 6.32 19.30 -1.87
N LEU A 107 5.96 19.74 -0.66
CA LEU A 107 6.24 19.01 0.57
C LEU A 107 5.65 17.61 0.52
N GLN A 108 4.42 17.45 0.03
CA GLN A 108 3.74 16.16 -0.06
C GLN A 108 4.41 15.22 -1.08
N ILE A 109 4.88 15.75 -2.21
CA ILE A 109 5.65 14.97 -3.19
C ILE A 109 6.92 14.41 -2.55
N VAL A 110 7.70 15.29 -1.91
CA VAL A 110 8.98 14.90 -1.30
C VAL A 110 8.77 13.98 -0.09
N ASN A 111 7.85 14.35 0.80
CA ASN A 111 7.54 13.57 2.01
C ASN A 111 6.94 12.20 1.66
N GLY A 112 6.05 12.13 0.67
CA GLY A 112 5.49 10.87 0.18
C GLY A 112 6.57 9.92 -0.36
N GLY A 113 7.58 10.47 -1.06
CA GLY A 113 8.78 9.74 -1.44
C GLY A 113 9.57 9.27 -0.21
N ALA A 114 9.86 10.17 0.71
CA ALA A 114 10.64 9.87 1.91
C ALA A 114 10.01 8.75 2.75
N LEU A 115 8.69 8.83 3.01
CA LEU A 115 7.93 7.81 3.75
C LEU A 115 7.91 6.46 3.01
N SER A 116 7.67 6.49 1.69
CA SER A 116 7.62 5.28 0.87
C SER A 116 8.97 4.56 0.83
N PHE A 117 10.06 5.30 0.71
CA PHE A 117 11.41 4.74 0.66
C PHE A 117 11.90 4.29 2.05
N GLY A 118 11.57 5.02 3.11
CA GLY A 118 11.79 4.57 4.50
C GLY A 118 11.09 3.24 4.80
N TRP A 119 9.83 3.10 4.39
CA TRP A 119 9.08 1.86 4.50
C TRP A 119 9.68 0.73 3.67
N SER A 120 10.00 0.98 2.39
CA SER A 120 10.62 -0.01 1.51
C SER A 120 11.96 -0.49 2.07
N GLY A 121 12.72 0.41 2.70
CA GLY A 121 13.97 0.07 3.36
C GLY A 121 13.78 -0.87 4.55
N SER A 122 12.76 -0.65 5.39
CA SER A 122 12.44 -1.55 6.50
C SER A 122 12.05 -2.96 5.98
N GLN A 123 11.28 -3.04 4.88
CA GLN A 123 10.94 -4.30 4.23
C GLN A 123 12.17 -5.01 3.63
N THR A 124 13.06 -4.25 2.99
CA THR A 124 14.29 -4.80 2.41
C THR A 124 15.22 -5.31 3.51
N LEU A 125 15.33 -4.57 4.62
CA LEU A 125 16.20 -4.93 5.74
C LEU A 125 15.77 -6.27 6.36
N ILE A 126 14.48 -6.47 6.65
CA ILE A 126 14.02 -7.77 7.17
C ILE A 126 14.24 -8.89 6.15
N ALA A 127 13.97 -8.66 4.86
CA ALA A 127 14.18 -9.66 3.83
C ALA A 127 15.68 -10.08 3.72
N GLN A 128 16.59 -9.12 3.81
CA GLN A 128 18.03 -9.38 3.81
C GLN A 128 18.49 -10.14 5.06
N LEU A 129 17.99 -9.78 6.25
CA LEU A 129 18.37 -10.40 7.52
C LEU A 129 17.83 -11.83 7.67
N THR A 130 16.73 -12.16 7.02
CA THR A 130 16.05 -13.46 7.14
C THR A 130 16.12 -14.29 5.86
N GLU A 131 16.94 -13.87 4.89
CA GLU A 131 17.05 -14.52 3.57
C GLU A 131 15.69 -14.77 2.89
N GLY A 132 14.73 -13.91 3.16
CA GLY A 132 13.38 -14.01 2.61
C GLY A 132 12.47 -15.05 3.28
N ASP A 133 12.81 -15.54 4.47
CA ASP A 133 11.99 -16.51 5.19
C ASP A 133 10.58 -15.98 5.44
N ALA A 134 9.58 -16.76 5.02
CA ALA A 134 8.17 -16.37 5.00
C ALA A 134 7.60 -16.16 6.43
N GLU A 135 8.10 -16.88 7.43
CA GLU A 135 7.61 -16.76 8.80
C GLU A 135 8.01 -15.41 9.40
N TYR A 136 9.27 -15.01 9.23
CA TYR A 136 9.75 -13.72 9.72
C TYR A 136 9.12 -12.54 8.97
N LEU A 137 8.97 -12.66 7.66
CA LEU A 137 8.25 -11.66 6.84
C LEU A 137 6.78 -11.55 7.24
N GLY A 138 6.13 -12.68 7.56
CA GLY A 138 4.76 -12.72 8.07
C GLY A 138 4.63 -11.98 9.40
N ARG A 139 5.54 -12.23 10.35
CA ARG A 139 5.57 -11.52 11.64
C ARG A 139 5.82 -10.02 11.46
N PHE A 140 6.75 -9.65 10.59
CA PHE A 140 7.02 -8.23 10.27
C PHE A 140 5.77 -7.54 9.73
N ASN A 141 5.07 -8.15 8.78
CA ASN A 141 3.82 -7.60 8.23
C ASN A 141 2.70 -7.52 9.28
N PHE A 142 2.65 -8.45 10.23
CA PHE A 142 1.71 -8.37 11.36
C PHE A 142 1.98 -7.12 12.22
N PHE A 143 3.23 -6.87 12.60
CA PHE A 143 3.60 -5.67 13.35
C PHE A 143 3.36 -4.38 12.54
N ALA A 144 3.61 -4.39 11.24
CA ALA A 144 3.31 -3.27 10.35
C ALA A 144 1.80 -2.92 10.38
N ARG A 145 0.91 -3.93 10.38
CA ARG A 145 -0.54 -3.70 10.50
C ARG A 145 -0.97 -3.14 11.85
N ILE A 146 -0.28 -3.50 12.94
CA ILE A 146 -0.51 -2.84 14.23
C ILE A 146 -0.20 -1.34 14.11
N GLY A 147 0.89 -0.97 13.43
CA GLY A 147 1.25 0.42 13.18
C GLY A 147 0.17 1.19 12.40
N THR A 148 -0.34 0.60 11.31
CA THR A 148 -1.43 1.21 10.51
C THR A 148 -2.74 1.34 11.29
N THR A 149 -2.97 0.46 12.24
CA THR A 149 -4.14 0.52 13.12
C THR A 149 -4.01 1.64 14.16
N ILE A 150 -2.84 1.80 14.78
CA ILE A 150 -2.63 2.76 15.87
C ILE A 150 -2.49 4.20 15.33
N ALA A 151 -1.80 4.39 14.20
CA ALA A 151 -1.44 5.72 13.71
C ALA A 151 -2.65 6.66 13.50
N PRO A 152 -3.76 6.27 12.84
CA PRO A 152 -4.90 7.17 12.64
C PRO A 152 -5.59 7.57 13.96
N ILE A 153 -5.67 6.66 14.96
CA ILE A 153 -6.25 6.96 16.27
C ILE A 153 -5.40 7.99 17.00
N VAL A 154 -4.08 7.78 17.03
CA VAL A 154 -3.14 8.69 17.68
C VAL A 154 -3.19 10.08 17.03
N VAL A 155 -3.14 10.13 15.68
CA VAL A 155 -3.20 11.40 14.95
C VAL A 155 -4.53 12.10 15.18
N GLY A 156 -5.64 11.38 15.08
CA GLY A 156 -6.98 11.94 15.30
C GLY A 156 -7.17 12.48 16.70
N GLY A 157 -6.71 11.75 17.71
CA GLY A 157 -6.76 12.19 19.10
C GLY A 157 -5.94 13.44 19.39
N VAL A 158 -4.69 13.47 18.88
CA VAL A 158 -3.82 14.65 19.03
C VAL A 158 -4.35 15.84 18.24
N TRP A 159 -4.92 15.60 17.06
CA TRP A 159 -5.58 16.65 16.28
C TRP A 159 -6.74 17.29 17.03
N ASP A 160 -7.60 16.48 17.63
CA ASP A 160 -8.77 16.98 18.37
C ASP A 160 -8.36 17.78 19.61
N LEU A 161 -7.22 17.49 20.24
CA LEU A 161 -6.70 18.17 21.42
C LEU A 161 -6.00 19.50 21.10
N GLY A 162 -5.30 19.60 19.98
CA GLY A 162 -4.40 20.73 19.74
C GLY A 162 -4.24 21.17 18.28
N GLY A 163 -4.97 20.55 17.36
CA GLY A 163 -4.92 20.90 15.93
C GLY A 163 -3.64 20.48 15.21
N ALA A 164 -3.23 21.28 14.22
CA ALA A 164 -2.16 20.93 13.29
C ALA A 164 -0.79 20.78 13.96
N TRP A 165 -0.34 21.78 14.72
CA TRP A 165 1.01 21.78 15.28
C TRP A 165 1.32 20.54 16.15
N PRO A 166 0.53 20.21 17.18
CA PRO A 166 0.75 18.98 17.95
C PRO A 166 0.71 17.72 17.08
N ALA A 167 -0.19 17.66 16.08
CA ALA A 167 -0.27 16.51 15.18
C ALA A 167 1.00 16.32 14.36
N TYR A 168 1.63 17.39 13.82
CA TYR A 168 2.89 17.27 13.13
C TYR A 168 4.07 16.99 14.06
N LEU A 169 4.06 17.54 15.29
CA LEU A 169 5.10 17.26 16.29
C LEU A 169 5.10 15.80 16.75
N ILE A 170 3.92 15.17 16.89
CA ILE A 170 3.87 13.74 17.19
C ILE A 170 4.34 12.91 16.00
N GLY A 171 4.19 13.41 14.77
CA GLY A 171 4.82 12.84 13.56
C GLY A 171 6.35 12.88 13.64
N VAL A 172 6.94 13.98 14.13
CA VAL A 172 8.37 14.07 14.43
C VAL A 172 8.77 13.02 15.46
N ALA A 173 8.04 12.94 16.59
CA ALA A 173 8.31 11.96 17.64
C ALA A 173 8.21 10.50 17.13
N TRP A 174 7.21 10.21 16.28
CA TRP A 174 7.07 8.89 15.64
C TRP A 174 8.26 8.56 14.73
N GLY A 175 8.69 9.52 13.90
CA GLY A 175 9.89 9.38 13.06
C GLY A 175 11.17 9.18 13.87
N MET A 176 11.31 9.86 15.01
CA MET A 176 12.42 9.66 15.94
C MET A 176 12.44 8.25 16.54
N LEU A 177 11.25 7.73 16.92
CA LEU A 177 11.14 6.34 17.40
C LEU A 177 11.52 5.34 16.29
N LEU A 178 11.09 5.60 15.03
CA LEU A 178 11.51 4.79 13.88
C LEU A 178 13.02 4.86 13.66
N THR A 179 13.61 6.04 13.79
CA THR A 179 15.08 6.22 13.73
C THR A 179 15.79 5.36 14.78
N LEU A 180 15.31 5.40 16.03
CA LEU A 180 15.89 4.58 17.12
C LEU A 180 15.73 3.09 16.84
N ALA A 181 14.61 2.66 16.30
CA ALA A 181 14.37 1.26 15.90
C ALA A 181 15.35 0.83 14.78
N LEU A 182 15.53 1.67 13.75
CA LEU A 182 16.47 1.42 12.66
C LEU A 182 17.93 1.38 13.13
N LEU A 183 18.32 2.25 14.06
CA LEU A 183 19.68 2.26 14.63
C LEU A 183 19.95 1.00 15.45
N ARG A 184 18.94 0.44 16.12
CA ARG A 184 19.05 -0.80 16.91
C ARG A 184 18.86 -2.07 16.08
N ALA A 185 18.30 -1.95 14.87
CA ALA A 185 18.16 -3.09 13.97
C ALA A 185 19.55 -3.56 13.50
N PRO A 186 19.78 -4.88 13.41
CA PRO A 186 21.02 -5.41 12.86
C PRO A 186 21.29 -4.86 11.46
N GLU A 187 22.55 -4.61 11.13
CA GLU A 187 22.93 -4.26 9.76
C GLU A 187 23.07 -5.56 8.96
N ALA A 188 22.37 -5.64 7.83
CA ALA A 188 22.59 -6.74 6.93
C ALA A 188 24.01 -6.65 6.39
N GLN A 189 24.84 -7.63 6.69
CA GLN A 189 26.18 -7.74 6.10
C GLN A 189 26.00 -8.09 4.63
N ILE A 190 26.01 -7.09 3.78
CA ILE A 190 26.10 -7.29 2.33
C ILE A 190 27.55 -7.65 2.07
N ALA A 191 27.80 -8.94 1.82
CA ALA A 191 29.10 -9.35 1.29
C ALA A 191 29.37 -8.51 0.02
N PRO A 192 30.56 -7.91 -0.12
CA PRO A 192 30.91 -7.17 -1.31
C PRO A 192 30.74 -8.08 -2.54
N GLY A 193 29.64 -7.92 -3.31
CA GLY A 193 29.33 -8.69 -4.50
C GLY A 193 28.25 -9.78 -4.42
N GLY A 194 27.54 -9.95 -3.29
CA GLY A 194 26.62 -11.07 -3.11
C GLY A 194 25.14 -10.69 -3.18
N ARG A 195 24.43 -11.07 -4.24
CA ARG A 195 22.99 -11.34 -4.21
C ARG A 195 22.80 -12.71 -3.53
N PRO A 196 21.86 -12.85 -2.57
CA PRO A 196 21.44 -14.18 -2.12
C PRO A 196 20.80 -14.91 -3.32
N GLY A 197 21.39 -15.99 -3.79
CA GLY A 197 20.72 -16.96 -4.65
C GLY A 197 21.07 -17.00 -6.14
N VAL A 198 22.16 -16.36 -6.62
CA VAL A 198 22.63 -16.60 -8.00
C VAL A 198 24.12 -16.96 -7.96
N GLY A 199 24.39 -18.24 -8.20
CA GLY A 199 25.74 -18.78 -8.25
C GLY A 199 26.60 -18.15 -9.36
N HIS A 200 27.86 -17.94 -9.03
CA HIS A 200 29.01 -17.82 -9.89
C HIS A 200 28.95 -16.88 -11.11
N SER A 201 29.17 -15.59 -10.91
CA SER A 201 29.88 -14.78 -11.91
C SER A 201 30.60 -13.57 -11.27
N GLU A 202 31.65 -13.81 -10.49
CA GLU A 202 32.45 -12.80 -9.81
C GLU A 202 33.13 -11.76 -10.73
N ARG A 203 33.08 -11.91 -12.04
CA ARG A 203 33.78 -11.03 -13.00
C ARG A 203 32.92 -9.97 -13.68
N ARG A 204 31.61 -9.87 -13.41
CA ARG A 204 30.71 -8.94 -14.11
C ARG A 204 30.50 -7.59 -13.44
N TRP A 205 30.92 -7.42 -12.20
CA TRP A 205 30.64 -6.24 -11.38
C TRP A 205 31.62 -5.06 -11.58
N ALA A 206 32.75 -5.28 -12.23
CA ALA A 206 33.74 -4.23 -12.46
C ALA A 206 33.34 -3.17 -13.51
N ARG A 207 32.21 -3.35 -14.21
CA ARG A 207 31.70 -2.41 -15.22
C ARG A 207 30.21 -2.10 -15.07
N PHE A 208 29.73 -1.95 -13.83
CA PHE A 208 28.36 -1.52 -13.60
C PHE A 208 28.23 -0.03 -13.96
N GLN A 209 27.65 0.28 -15.11
CA GLN A 209 27.30 1.63 -15.50
C GLN A 209 25.90 1.97 -14.99
N LEU A 210 25.67 3.20 -14.53
CA LEU A 210 24.31 3.71 -14.17
C LEU A 210 23.28 3.41 -15.26
N ARG A 211 23.72 3.27 -16.50
CA ARG A 211 22.92 2.93 -17.68
C ARG A 211 22.32 1.51 -17.63
N ASP A 212 22.94 0.58 -16.89
CA ASP A 212 22.45 -0.80 -16.74
C ASP A 212 21.33 -0.92 -15.69
N THR A 213 21.09 0.13 -14.89
CA THR A 213 19.97 0.22 -13.93
C THR A 213 18.72 0.84 -14.53
N LEU A 214 18.84 1.48 -15.69
CA LEU A 214 17.67 1.99 -16.40
C LEU A 214 16.95 0.79 -17.03
N PRO A 215 15.68 0.57 -16.70
CA PRO A 215 14.91 -0.52 -17.29
C PRO A 215 14.86 -0.31 -18.81
N ARG A 216 15.18 -1.36 -19.56
CA ARG A 216 15.09 -1.32 -21.03
C ARG A 216 13.61 -1.31 -21.42
N VAL A 217 13.26 -0.58 -22.47
CA VAL A 217 11.90 -0.56 -23.02
C VAL A 217 11.40 -1.99 -23.32
N SER A 218 12.31 -2.89 -23.73
CA SER A 218 12.03 -4.32 -23.92
C SER A 218 11.50 -5.01 -22.66
N ASP A 219 11.97 -4.62 -21.46
CA ASP A 219 11.55 -5.23 -20.21
C ASP A 219 10.12 -4.81 -19.85
N TYR A 220 9.75 -3.56 -20.17
CA TYR A 220 8.36 -3.10 -20.04
C TYR A 220 7.44 -3.82 -21.02
N ILE A 221 7.84 -3.95 -22.29
CA ILE A 221 7.06 -4.67 -23.30
C ILE A 221 6.85 -6.12 -22.85
N ALA A 222 7.90 -6.79 -22.37
CA ALA A 222 7.83 -8.16 -21.86
C ALA A 222 6.94 -8.28 -20.62
N CYS A 223 6.91 -7.27 -19.74
CA CYS A 223 5.99 -7.24 -18.60
C CYS A 223 4.54 -7.04 -19.08
N PHE A 224 4.29 -6.08 -19.98
CA PHE A 224 2.94 -5.83 -20.49
C PHE A 224 2.40 -6.98 -21.33
N SER A 225 3.23 -7.78 -21.99
CA SER A 225 2.77 -8.98 -22.71
C SER A 225 2.09 -10.00 -21.79
N LEU A 226 2.38 -10.01 -20.48
CA LEU A 226 1.71 -10.86 -19.52
C LEU A 226 0.23 -10.52 -19.33
N VAL A 227 -0.19 -9.32 -19.70
CA VAL A 227 -1.60 -8.89 -19.67
C VAL A 227 -2.43 -9.67 -20.69
N ALA A 228 -1.78 -10.26 -21.72
CA ALA A 228 -2.46 -11.15 -22.67
C ALA A 228 -2.99 -12.46 -22.02
N ILE A 229 -2.41 -12.86 -20.88
CA ILE A 229 -2.91 -14.01 -20.11
C ILE A 229 -4.21 -13.61 -19.40
N PRO A 230 -5.38 -14.24 -19.69
CA PRO A 230 -6.67 -13.81 -19.18
C PRO A 230 -6.74 -13.75 -17.63
N ALA A 231 -6.13 -14.72 -16.95
CA ALA A 231 -6.07 -14.75 -15.48
C ALA A 231 -5.23 -13.59 -14.90
N VAL A 232 -4.16 -13.17 -15.57
CA VAL A 232 -3.34 -12.02 -15.19
C VAL A 232 -4.11 -10.72 -15.43
N ALA A 233 -4.71 -10.55 -16.59
CA ALA A 233 -5.53 -9.37 -16.91
C ALA A 233 -6.67 -9.19 -15.91
N MET A 234 -7.40 -10.26 -15.61
CA MET A 234 -8.49 -10.27 -14.64
C MET A 234 -8.00 -9.85 -13.25
N THR A 235 -6.92 -10.48 -12.76
CA THR A 235 -6.41 -10.18 -11.41
C THR A 235 -5.83 -8.77 -11.30
N LEU A 236 -5.18 -8.24 -12.33
CA LEU A 236 -4.73 -6.86 -12.39
C LEU A 236 -5.89 -5.86 -12.40
N ALA A 237 -6.95 -6.16 -13.16
CA ALA A 237 -8.14 -5.31 -13.19
C ALA A 237 -8.86 -5.29 -11.83
N LEU A 238 -9.04 -6.45 -11.19
CA LEU A 238 -9.61 -6.54 -9.83
C LEU A 238 -8.72 -5.81 -8.81
N PHE A 239 -7.41 -5.92 -8.93
CA PHE A 239 -6.47 -5.22 -8.07
C PHE A 239 -6.54 -3.70 -8.24
N PHE A 240 -6.65 -3.22 -9.49
CA PHE A 240 -6.86 -1.81 -9.78
C PHE A 240 -8.17 -1.30 -9.16
N LEU A 241 -9.29 -1.99 -9.38
CA LEU A 241 -10.60 -1.60 -8.82
C LEU A 241 -10.59 -1.57 -7.29
N ARG A 242 -9.99 -2.58 -6.66
CA ARG A 242 -9.85 -2.62 -5.21
C ARG A 242 -9.06 -1.41 -4.70
N ASN A 243 -7.94 -1.08 -5.36
CA ASN A 243 -7.13 0.08 -4.97
C ASN A 243 -7.80 1.41 -5.30
N ALA A 244 -8.60 1.48 -6.37
CA ALA A 244 -9.43 2.64 -6.67
C ALA A 244 -10.45 2.90 -5.55
N GLY A 245 -11.10 1.85 -5.02
CA GLY A 245 -11.96 1.95 -3.84
C GLY A 245 -11.21 2.45 -2.59
N ASN A 246 -9.94 2.05 -2.42
CA ASN A 246 -9.09 2.61 -1.36
C ASN A 246 -8.71 4.08 -1.62
N GLY A 247 -8.51 4.47 -2.89
CA GLY A 247 -8.29 5.86 -3.27
C GLY A 247 -9.43 6.79 -2.83
N ILE A 248 -10.68 6.33 -2.90
CA ILE A 248 -11.84 7.05 -2.36
C ILE A 248 -11.68 7.27 -0.85
N GLN A 249 -11.29 6.25 -0.10
CA GLN A 249 -11.11 6.33 1.35
C GLN A 249 -9.95 7.26 1.74
N PHE A 250 -8.84 7.19 1.04
CA PHE A 250 -7.63 7.95 1.38
C PHE A 250 -7.65 9.41 0.89
N SER A 251 -8.74 9.85 0.27
CA SER A 251 -8.92 11.23 -0.19
C SER A 251 -10.09 11.92 0.50
N LEU A 252 -11.28 11.84 -0.05
CA LEU A 252 -12.43 12.62 0.39
C LEU A 252 -13.28 11.96 1.49
N TYR A 253 -12.99 10.73 1.89
CA TYR A 253 -13.69 10.10 3.01
C TYR A 253 -13.50 10.89 4.31
N VAL A 254 -12.26 11.32 4.60
CA VAL A 254 -11.97 12.18 5.77
C VAL A 254 -12.71 13.51 5.66
N VAL A 255 -12.74 14.11 4.47
CA VAL A 255 -13.45 15.37 4.20
C VAL A 255 -14.95 15.21 4.48
N TYR A 256 -15.58 14.17 3.93
CA TYR A 256 -16.99 13.88 4.16
C TYR A 256 -17.30 13.68 5.65
N LEU A 257 -16.48 12.88 6.35
CA LEU A 257 -16.71 12.63 7.79
C LEU A 257 -16.55 13.89 8.64
N LYS A 258 -15.69 14.82 8.25
CA LYS A 258 -15.60 16.14 8.90
C LYS A 258 -16.79 17.02 8.59
N GLN A 259 -17.36 16.97 7.38
CA GLN A 259 -18.59 17.72 7.03
C GLN A 259 -19.79 17.28 7.87
N ILE A 260 -19.85 16.02 8.29
CA ILE A 260 -20.87 15.52 9.21
C ILE A 260 -20.48 15.65 10.69
N ASN A 261 -19.49 16.51 11.00
CA ASN A 261 -19.04 16.89 12.33
C ASN A 261 -18.43 15.74 13.18
N LEU A 262 -17.86 14.69 12.57
CA LEU A 262 -17.12 13.69 13.31
C LEU A 262 -15.77 14.24 13.79
N THR A 263 -15.36 13.84 14.99
CA THR A 263 -14.04 14.18 15.55
C THR A 263 -12.92 13.43 14.83
N GLY A 264 -11.69 13.93 14.90
CA GLY A 264 -10.51 13.27 14.35
C GLY A 264 -10.31 11.88 14.94
N THR A 265 -10.51 11.74 16.25
CA THR A 265 -10.46 10.45 16.97
C THR A 265 -11.46 9.45 16.39
N THR A 266 -12.72 9.86 16.20
CA THR A 266 -13.78 9.00 15.67
C THR A 266 -13.46 8.55 14.24
N ILE A 267 -12.94 9.46 13.41
CA ILE A 267 -12.49 9.13 12.04
C ILE A 267 -11.30 8.15 12.10
N GLY A 268 -10.35 8.37 12.99
CA GLY A 268 -9.22 7.46 13.22
C GLY A 268 -9.67 6.03 13.59
N VAL A 269 -10.69 5.90 14.44
CA VAL A 269 -11.30 4.60 14.80
C VAL A 269 -11.88 3.89 13.56
N LEU A 270 -12.56 4.63 12.66
CA LEU A 270 -13.09 4.06 11.42
C LEU A 270 -11.99 3.55 10.50
N PHE A 271 -10.87 4.28 10.40
CA PHE A 271 -9.69 3.82 9.64
C PHE A 271 -9.04 2.60 10.27
N SER A 272 -8.94 2.57 11.59
CA SER A 272 -8.35 1.43 12.31
C SER A 272 -9.21 0.18 12.21
N ALA A 273 -10.54 0.32 12.22
CA ALA A 273 -11.47 -0.78 12.09
C ALA A 273 -11.29 -1.56 10.78
N ILE A 274 -11.06 -0.86 9.65
CA ILE A 274 -10.83 -1.53 8.36
C ILE A 274 -9.50 -2.32 8.37
N GLU A 275 -8.44 -1.79 9.00
CA GLU A 275 -7.15 -2.46 9.05
C GLU A 275 -7.19 -3.73 9.93
N ILE A 276 -7.81 -3.65 11.11
CA ILE A 276 -8.01 -4.79 12.00
C ILE A 276 -8.80 -5.89 11.29
N THR A 277 -9.92 -5.55 10.70
CA THR A 277 -10.80 -6.53 10.06
C THR A 277 -10.21 -7.07 8.76
N SER A 278 -9.40 -6.29 8.04
CA SER A 278 -8.62 -6.76 6.89
C SER A 278 -7.55 -7.77 7.33
N ALA A 279 -6.88 -7.54 8.45
CA ALA A 279 -5.93 -8.51 9.00
C ALA A 279 -6.63 -9.83 9.35
N LEU A 280 -7.78 -9.77 10.04
CA LEU A 280 -8.58 -10.94 10.37
C LEU A 280 -9.11 -11.66 9.11
N GLY A 281 -9.65 -10.92 8.14
CA GLY A 281 -10.15 -11.46 6.88
C GLY A 281 -9.09 -12.23 6.10
N SER A 282 -7.84 -11.78 6.14
CA SER A 282 -6.73 -12.43 5.43
C SER A 282 -6.46 -13.87 5.91
N LEU A 283 -6.77 -14.20 7.16
CA LEU A 283 -6.65 -15.54 7.71
C LEU A 283 -7.67 -16.53 7.09
N PHE A 284 -8.78 -15.99 6.57
CA PHE A 284 -9.86 -16.78 5.97
C PHE A 284 -9.73 -16.93 4.45
N ALA A 285 -8.79 -16.25 3.81
CA ALA A 285 -8.58 -16.30 2.36
C ALA A 285 -8.38 -17.73 1.83
N GLY A 286 -7.61 -18.56 2.55
CA GLY A 286 -7.38 -19.96 2.19
C GLY A 286 -8.66 -20.82 2.23
N ARG A 287 -9.56 -20.56 3.20
CA ARG A 287 -10.87 -21.22 3.27
C ARG A 287 -11.79 -20.74 2.15
N ALA A 288 -11.83 -19.43 1.90
CA ALA A 288 -12.63 -18.85 0.83
C ALA A 288 -12.26 -19.42 -0.56
N MET A 289 -10.98 -19.69 -0.80
CA MET A 289 -10.50 -20.34 -2.04
C MET A 289 -10.96 -21.79 -2.20
N ARG A 290 -11.31 -22.49 -1.12
CA ARG A 290 -11.73 -23.89 -1.13
C ARG A 290 -13.25 -24.06 -1.21
N ILE A 291 -14.03 -23.10 -0.72
CA ILE A 291 -15.49 -23.21 -0.56
C ILE A 291 -16.24 -22.86 -1.84
N GLY A 292 -15.68 -21.98 -2.69
CA GLY A 292 -16.36 -21.50 -3.89
C GLY A 292 -15.42 -21.22 -5.05
N ASP A 293 -16.00 -20.76 -6.15
CA ASP A 293 -15.23 -20.28 -7.30
C ASP A 293 -14.40 -19.04 -6.88
N PRO A 294 -13.06 -19.13 -6.88
CA PRO A 294 -12.19 -18.03 -6.46
C PRO A 294 -12.43 -16.74 -7.25
N GLN A 295 -12.75 -16.85 -8.54
CA GLN A 295 -12.92 -15.72 -9.43
C GLN A 295 -14.19 -14.93 -9.07
N ARG A 296 -15.30 -15.65 -8.81
CA ARG A 296 -16.57 -15.04 -8.37
C ARG A 296 -16.44 -14.43 -6.98
N THR A 297 -15.76 -15.11 -6.06
CA THR A 297 -15.53 -14.59 -4.70
C THR A 297 -14.70 -13.31 -4.72
N MET A 298 -13.63 -13.25 -5.53
CA MET A 298 -12.82 -12.03 -5.70
C MET A 298 -13.64 -10.87 -6.29
N LEU A 299 -14.45 -11.16 -7.32
CA LEU A 299 -15.29 -10.13 -7.95
C LEU A 299 -16.36 -9.62 -6.99
N SER A 300 -17.16 -10.51 -6.39
CA SER A 300 -18.22 -10.13 -5.47
C SER A 300 -17.70 -9.38 -4.24
N GLY A 301 -16.57 -9.82 -3.67
CA GLY A 301 -15.92 -9.14 -2.56
C GLY A 301 -15.42 -7.75 -2.94
N THR A 302 -14.87 -7.57 -4.14
CA THR A 302 -14.45 -6.26 -4.65
C THR A 302 -15.64 -5.35 -4.91
N VAL A 303 -16.68 -5.83 -5.59
CA VAL A 303 -17.93 -5.08 -5.86
C VAL A 303 -18.58 -4.64 -4.56
N LEU A 304 -18.76 -5.55 -3.60
CA LEU A 304 -19.37 -5.22 -2.32
C LEU A 304 -18.52 -4.22 -1.51
N SER A 305 -17.19 -4.34 -1.56
CA SER A 305 -16.30 -3.36 -0.93
C SER A 305 -16.42 -1.96 -1.54
N ILE A 306 -16.60 -1.86 -2.87
CA ILE A 306 -16.86 -0.58 -3.57
C ILE A 306 -18.25 -0.04 -3.19
N LEU A 307 -19.26 -0.88 -3.19
CA LEU A 307 -20.61 -0.48 -2.78
C LEU A 307 -20.63 0.07 -1.36
N LEU A 308 -19.97 -0.58 -0.42
CA LEU A 308 -19.91 -0.14 0.96
C LEU A 308 -19.22 1.22 1.14
N ILE A 309 -18.14 1.52 0.42
CA ILE A 309 -17.51 2.84 0.52
C ILE A 309 -18.38 3.91 -0.16
N CYS A 310 -19.04 3.60 -1.26
CA CYS A 310 -19.92 4.52 -1.97
C CYS A 310 -21.24 4.75 -1.23
N ALA A 311 -21.66 3.79 -0.40
CA ALA A 311 -22.82 3.95 0.47
C ALA A 311 -22.56 4.90 1.67
N THR A 312 -21.33 5.29 1.95
CA THR A 312 -20.96 6.16 3.09
C THR A 312 -21.89 7.39 3.22
N PRO A 313 -22.17 8.19 2.17
CA PRO A 313 -23.03 9.37 2.30
C PRO A 313 -24.47 9.05 2.66
N PHE A 314 -24.94 7.85 2.38
CA PHE A 314 -26.31 7.40 2.63
C PHE A 314 -26.51 6.79 4.02
N LEU A 315 -25.43 6.58 4.78
CA LEU A 315 -25.49 6.03 6.13
C LEU A 315 -25.86 7.11 7.19
N GLY A 316 -26.19 8.33 6.76
CA GLY A 316 -26.79 9.39 7.56
C GLY A 316 -25.92 9.90 8.72
N GLY A 317 -24.62 9.68 8.70
CA GLY A 317 -23.74 10.10 9.79
C GLY A 317 -23.88 9.26 11.08
N VAL A 318 -24.63 8.17 11.05
CA VAL A 318 -24.76 7.26 12.19
C VAL A 318 -23.46 6.46 12.34
N PHE A 319 -22.69 6.76 13.39
CA PHE A 319 -21.37 6.18 13.61
C PHE A 319 -21.35 4.65 13.55
N VAL A 320 -22.34 3.99 14.15
CA VAL A 320 -22.42 2.52 14.18
C VAL A 320 -22.56 1.95 12.78
N LEU A 321 -23.36 2.57 11.90
CA LEU A 321 -23.51 2.12 10.50
C LEU A 321 -22.22 2.33 9.71
N LEU A 322 -21.54 3.46 9.89
CA LEU A 322 -20.23 3.72 9.31
C LEU A 322 -19.19 2.71 9.77
N LEU A 323 -19.19 2.38 11.06
CA LEU A 323 -18.28 1.38 11.63
C LEU A 323 -18.54 -0.01 11.06
N LEU A 324 -19.80 -0.44 11.00
CA LEU A 324 -20.19 -1.73 10.42
C LEU A 324 -19.81 -1.82 8.93
N ALA A 325 -20.00 -0.73 8.18
CA ALA A 325 -19.57 -0.66 6.78
C ALA A 325 -18.04 -0.81 6.64
N GLN A 326 -17.24 -0.17 7.51
CA GLN A 326 -15.78 -0.30 7.49
C GLN A 326 -15.31 -1.68 7.94
N VAL A 327 -15.94 -2.28 8.94
CA VAL A 327 -15.68 -3.66 9.40
C VAL A 327 -15.94 -4.65 8.27
N ALA A 328 -17.12 -4.59 7.63
CA ALA A 328 -17.48 -5.44 6.52
C ALA A 328 -16.52 -5.25 5.33
N ARG A 329 -16.22 -4.00 4.99
CA ARG A 329 -15.29 -3.66 3.92
C ARG A 329 -13.88 -4.17 4.18
N GLY A 330 -13.37 -3.99 5.40
CA GLY A 330 -12.06 -4.50 5.81
C GLY A 330 -11.98 -6.02 5.69
N TRP A 331 -13.00 -6.73 6.17
CA TRP A 331 -13.09 -8.18 6.04
C TRP A 331 -13.01 -8.64 4.58
N LEU A 332 -13.84 -8.05 3.71
CA LEU A 332 -13.85 -8.37 2.27
C LEU A 332 -12.48 -8.11 1.63
N GLN A 333 -11.86 -6.98 1.92
CA GLN A 333 -10.54 -6.63 1.39
C GLN A 333 -9.45 -7.59 1.89
N GLY A 334 -9.54 -8.00 3.14
CA GLY A 334 -8.62 -8.96 3.75
C GLY A 334 -8.70 -10.33 3.08
N VAL A 335 -9.90 -10.81 2.78
CA VAL A 335 -10.10 -12.10 2.08
C VAL A 335 -9.63 -12.00 0.62
N VAL A 336 -10.03 -10.96 -0.10
CA VAL A 336 -9.82 -10.84 -1.56
C VAL A 336 -8.34 -10.65 -1.91
N GLN A 337 -7.57 -9.88 -1.13
CA GLN A 337 -6.19 -9.54 -1.49
C GLN A 337 -5.26 -10.77 -1.62
N PRO A 338 -5.19 -11.70 -0.65
CA PRO A 338 -4.36 -12.90 -0.81
C PRO A 338 -4.84 -13.82 -1.92
N MET A 339 -6.17 -13.86 -2.17
CA MET A 339 -6.75 -14.64 -3.28
C MET A 339 -6.25 -14.13 -4.63
N ILE A 340 -6.28 -12.80 -4.87
CA ILE A 340 -5.73 -12.17 -6.08
C ILE A 340 -4.26 -12.56 -6.25
N PHE A 341 -3.46 -12.50 -5.19
CA PHE A 341 -2.03 -12.83 -5.25
C PHE A 341 -1.79 -14.30 -5.58
N SER A 342 -2.58 -15.20 -4.98
CA SER A 342 -2.47 -16.63 -5.21
C SER A 342 -2.84 -17.03 -6.65
N VAL A 343 -3.97 -16.52 -7.17
CA VAL A 343 -4.41 -16.80 -8.55
C VAL A 343 -3.38 -16.26 -9.55
N GLN A 344 -2.88 -15.05 -9.32
CA GLN A 344 -1.88 -14.40 -10.16
C GLN A 344 -0.55 -15.18 -10.19
N ALA A 345 -0.08 -15.63 -9.02
CA ALA A 345 1.17 -16.39 -8.92
C ALA A 345 1.08 -17.75 -9.63
N LYS A 346 -0.08 -18.42 -9.55
CA LYS A 346 -0.32 -19.68 -10.25
C LYS A 346 -0.35 -19.51 -11.77
N ALA A 347 -0.91 -18.39 -12.27
CA ALA A 347 -1.07 -18.16 -13.70
C ALA A 347 0.24 -17.91 -14.47
N VAL A 348 1.33 -17.47 -13.81
CA VAL A 348 2.57 -17.08 -14.49
C VAL A 348 3.78 -17.99 -14.22
N GLY A 349 3.65 -18.95 -13.31
CA GLY A 349 4.76 -19.81 -12.92
C GLY A 349 5.90 -19.08 -12.20
N ARG A 350 6.93 -19.81 -11.78
CA ARG A 350 8.00 -19.28 -10.91
C ARG A 350 8.86 -18.20 -11.55
N TYR A 351 9.14 -18.31 -12.85
CA TYR A 351 10.12 -17.44 -13.54
C TYR A 351 9.62 -16.03 -13.86
N ARG A 352 8.30 -15.80 -13.85
CA ARG A 352 7.69 -14.50 -14.22
C ARG A 352 6.98 -13.79 -13.06
N GLN A 353 7.10 -14.30 -11.85
CA GLN A 353 6.46 -13.71 -10.68
C GLN A 353 6.92 -12.28 -10.39
N GLY A 354 8.20 -11.98 -10.58
CA GLY A 354 8.73 -10.62 -10.42
C GLY A 354 8.08 -9.61 -11.35
N ALA A 355 7.90 -9.97 -12.63
CA ALA A 355 7.25 -9.11 -13.61
C ALA A 355 5.78 -8.81 -13.25
N VAL A 356 5.05 -9.81 -12.77
CA VAL A 356 3.65 -9.66 -12.35
C VAL A 356 3.53 -8.82 -11.08
N VAL A 357 4.44 -8.98 -10.13
CA VAL A 357 4.51 -8.10 -8.94
C VAL A 357 4.77 -6.66 -9.37
N GLY A 358 5.66 -6.43 -10.34
CA GLY A 358 5.91 -5.11 -10.94
C GLY A 358 4.65 -4.50 -11.56
N LEU A 359 3.93 -5.25 -12.41
CA LEU A 359 2.65 -4.80 -12.99
C LEU A 359 1.62 -4.45 -11.92
N ARG A 360 1.51 -5.27 -10.88
CA ARG A 360 0.61 -5.00 -9.76
C ARG A 360 0.96 -3.71 -9.02
N GLN A 361 2.24 -3.47 -8.77
CA GLN A 361 2.68 -2.22 -8.16
C GLN A 361 2.41 -1.02 -9.06
N THR A 362 2.55 -1.16 -10.38
CA THR A 362 2.17 -0.12 -11.35
C THR A 362 0.67 0.18 -11.26
N MET A 363 -0.19 -0.84 -11.20
CA MET A 363 -1.64 -0.65 -11.04
C MET A 363 -1.98 0.04 -9.70
N ASN A 364 -1.30 -0.34 -8.61
CA ASN A 364 -1.45 0.32 -7.32
C ASN A 364 -1.09 1.81 -7.38
N ARG A 365 0.05 2.15 -7.95
CA ARG A 365 0.49 3.54 -8.09
C ARG A 365 -0.42 4.34 -8.99
N LEU A 366 -0.84 3.75 -10.12
CA LEU A 366 -1.75 4.40 -11.08
C LEU A 366 -3.08 4.75 -10.43
N SER A 367 -3.72 3.83 -9.71
CA SER A 367 -4.96 4.11 -8.99
C SER A 367 -4.77 5.18 -7.92
N SER A 368 -3.66 5.14 -7.18
CA SER A 368 -3.38 6.10 -6.09
C SER A 368 -3.09 7.52 -6.60
N ILE A 369 -2.57 7.67 -7.83
CA ILE A 369 -2.33 8.98 -8.45
C ILE A 369 -3.61 9.52 -9.08
N LEU A 370 -4.40 8.67 -9.76
CA LEU A 370 -5.53 9.12 -10.57
C LEU A 370 -6.82 9.32 -9.76
N ILE A 371 -7.14 8.39 -8.85
CA ILE A 371 -8.45 8.38 -8.20
C ILE A 371 -8.68 9.58 -7.29
N PRO A 372 -7.74 10.00 -6.42
CA PRO A 372 -7.98 11.15 -5.54
C PRO A 372 -8.23 12.46 -6.28
N PRO A 373 -7.43 12.87 -7.30
CA PRO A 373 -7.71 14.09 -8.05
C PRO A 373 -9.03 14.05 -8.82
N ILE A 374 -9.36 12.90 -9.44
CA ILE A 374 -10.64 12.74 -10.17
C ILE A 374 -11.80 12.90 -9.19
N MET A 375 -11.74 12.27 -8.04
CA MET A 375 -12.76 12.38 -7.01
C MET A 375 -12.89 13.82 -6.51
N GLY A 376 -11.77 14.50 -6.30
CA GLY A 376 -11.72 15.90 -5.90
C GLY A 376 -12.36 16.83 -6.94
N ALA A 377 -12.03 16.67 -8.21
CA ALA A 377 -12.62 17.46 -9.29
C ALA A 377 -14.16 17.28 -9.40
N ILE A 378 -14.63 16.03 -9.26
CA ILE A 378 -16.08 15.77 -9.24
C ILE A 378 -16.74 16.46 -8.04
N ALA A 379 -16.05 16.46 -6.88
CA ALA A 379 -16.57 17.07 -5.67
C ALA A 379 -16.64 18.61 -5.77
N ASP A 380 -15.68 19.24 -6.42
CA ASP A 380 -15.68 20.70 -6.65
C ASP A 380 -16.78 21.12 -7.64
N TRP A 381 -17.05 20.31 -8.67
CA TRP A 381 -18.10 20.64 -9.67
C TRP A 381 -19.52 20.39 -9.15
N TRP A 382 -19.72 19.38 -8.31
CA TRP A 382 -21.05 19.00 -7.83
C TRP A 382 -21.13 18.99 -6.30
N SER A 383 -20.55 17.97 -5.65
CA SER A 383 -20.46 17.85 -4.19
C SER A 383 -19.59 16.65 -3.80
N VAL A 384 -19.14 16.64 -2.54
CA VAL A 384 -18.42 15.50 -1.97
C VAL A 384 -19.29 14.22 -2.06
N THR A 385 -20.57 14.30 -1.74
CA THR A 385 -21.52 13.17 -1.87
C THR A 385 -21.62 12.66 -3.31
N ALA A 386 -21.74 13.57 -4.28
CA ALA A 386 -21.82 13.21 -5.70
C ALA A 386 -20.55 12.48 -6.17
N SER A 387 -19.38 12.85 -5.65
CA SER A 387 -18.11 12.21 -6.02
C SER A 387 -18.07 10.72 -5.63
N PHE A 388 -18.65 10.34 -4.47
CA PHE A 388 -18.79 8.92 -4.09
C PHE A 388 -19.68 8.15 -5.06
N VAL A 389 -20.80 8.74 -5.45
CA VAL A 389 -21.80 8.08 -6.34
C VAL A 389 -21.26 7.95 -7.76
N VAL A 390 -20.76 9.05 -8.32
CA VAL A 390 -20.28 9.10 -9.71
C VAL A 390 -19.06 8.19 -9.89
N LEU A 391 -18.03 8.35 -9.02
CA LEU A 391 -16.84 7.52 -9.11
C LEU A 391 -17.16 6.07 -8.79
N GLY A 392 -17.99 5.81 -7.78
CA GLY A 392 -18.42 4.46 -7.43
C GLY A 392 -19.20 3.80 -8.56
N GLY A 393 -20.16 4.51 -9.17
CA GLY A 393 -20.88 4.02 -10.33
C GLY A 393 -19.97 3.69 -11.51
N PHE A 394 -18.98 4.56 -11.79
CA PHE A 394 -17.97 4.31 -12.81
C PHE A 394 -17.15 3.04 -12.51
N LEU A 395 -16.66 2.86 -11.27
CA LEU A 395 -15.91 1.68 -10.87
C LEU A 395 -16.75 0.40 -10.96
N LEU A 396 -18.05 0.47 -10.63
CA LEU A 396 -18.98 -0.65 -10.78
C LEU A 396 -19.23 -0.99 -12.25
N LEU A 397 -19.37 0.01 -13.13
CA LEU A 397 -19.46 -0.21 -14.58
C LEU A 397 -18.19 -0.88 -15.12
N MET A 398 -17.01 -0.54 -14.60
CA MET A 398 -15.77 -1.21 -14.96
C MET A 398 -15.72 -2.68 -14.52
N CYS A 399 -16.59 -3.14 -13.63
CA CYS A 399 -16.71 -4.56 -13.31
C CYS A 399 -17.32 -5.38 -14.45
N ILE A 400 -18.10 -4.77 -15.34
CA ILE A 400 -18.78 -5.47 -16.45
C ILE A 400 -17.77 -6.14 -17.41
N PRO A 401 -16.75 -5.46 -17.94
CA PRO A 401 -15.74 -6.09 -18.78
C PRO A 401 -14.91 -7.16 -18.01
N ILE A 402 -14.77 -7.02 -16.70
CA ILE A 402 -14.06 -8.03 -15.88
C ILE A 402 -14.82 -9.36 -15.83
N VAL A 403 -16.16 -9.32 -15.81
CA VAL A 403 -16.97 -10.55 -15.92
C VAL A 403 -16.65 -11.30 -17.22
N ARG A 404 -16.42 -10.58 -18.33
CA ARG A 404 -16.00 -11.19 -19.60
C ARG A 404 -14.60 -11.80 -19.51
N LEU A 405 -13.66 -11.14 -18.81
CA LEU A 405 -12.31 -11.68 -18.55
C LEU A 405 -12.38 -12.93 -17.67
N ILE A 406 -13.24 -12.95 -16.66
CA ILE A 406 -13.46 -14.13 -15.81
C ILE A 406 -13.92 -15.32 -16.65
N ARG A 407 -14.92 -15.12 -17.52
CA ARG A 407 -15.43 -16.19 -18.40
C ARG A 407 -14.33 -16.72 -19.35
N ARG A 408 -13.49 -15.81 -19.89
CA ARG A 408 -12.34 -16.21 -20.74
C ARG A 408 -11.29 -16.97 -19.97
N ALA A 409 -10.96 -16.53 -18.74
CA ALA A 409 -9.99 -17.21 -17.89
C ALA A 409 -10.46 -18.61 -17.48
N ALA A 410 -11.77 -18.79 -17.20
CA ALA A 410 -12.37 -20.08 -16.92
C ALA A 410 -12.34 -21.01 -18.15
N ALA A 411 -12.65 -20.48 -19.34
CA ALA A 411 -12.61 -21.24 -20.57
C ALA A 411 -11.19 -21.72 -20.93
N SER A 412 -10.16 -20.88 -20.72
CA SER A 412 -8.76 -21.27 -20.94
C SER A 412 -8.31 -22.39 -19.97
N ALA A 413 -8.71 -22.32 -18.71
CA ALA A 413 -8.38 -23.35 -17.73
C ALA A 413 -8.99 -24.72 -18.09
N ILE A 414 -10.23 -24.73 -18.56
CA ILE A 414 -10.91 -25.95 -19.02
C ILE A 414 -10.22 -26.53 -20.28
N ALA A 415 -9.76 -25.67 -21.18
CA ALA A 415 -9.07 -26.09 -22.40
C ALA A 415 -7.68 -26.71 -22.11
N GLU A 416 -6.98 -26.25 -21.05
CA GLU A 416 -5.71 -26.82 -20.61
C GLU A 416 -5.87 -28.13 -19.84
N GLU A 417 -7.03 -28.35 -19.19
CA GLU A 417 -7.36 -29.59 -18.46
C GLU A 417 -7.95 -30.68 -19.37
N ALA A 418 -8.36 -30.34 -20.61
CA ALA A 418 -8.82 -31.36 -21.57
C ALA A 418 -7.62 -32.21 -22.01
N PRO A 419 -7.57 -33.53 -21.71
CA PRO A 419 -6.48 -34.38 -22.18
C PRO A 419 -6.48 -34.37 -23.70
N GLU A 420 -5.28 -34.27 -24.31
CA GLU A 420 -5.09 -34.58 -25.72
C GLU A 420 -5.62 -35.98 -25.98
N ALA A 421 -6.88 -36.04 -26.39
CA ALA A 421 -7.51 -37.29 -26.86
C ALA A 421 -7.06 -37.49 -28.30
N THR A 422 -5.86 -38.04 -28.49
CA THR A 422 -5.47 -38.84 -29.68
C THR A 422 -4.41 -39.85 -29.34
#